data_4279232021bbbb8784a7a61b1d158f6a
#
_entry.id   4279232021bbbb8784a7a61b1d158f6a
#
_cell.length_a   1.000
_cell.length_b   1.000
_cell.length_c   1.000
_cell.angle_alpha   90.00
_cell.angle_beta   90.00
_cell.angle_gamma   90.00
#
_symmetry.space_group_name_H-M   'P 1'
#
loop_
_entity.id
_entity.type
_entity.pdbx_description
1 polymer ?
#
loop_
_entity_poly.entity_id
_entity_poly.type
_entity_poly.pdbx_seq_one_letter_code
_entity_poly.pdbx_strand_id
1 'polypeptide(L)'
;MHKILLVEDNEMNRELLTRRLQRYGFAVCCAHDGAAGVAMATSEMPDLILMDVALGEMDGWEATQLIKANPATSAIPIVALTAHALASDRAKSVEVGCSDFDTKPVDMQRLLGKIRACLPATERESTRRLSSS
;
A
#
# COMPACT_ATOMS: atom_id res chain seq x y z
N MET A 1 -0.38 -15.60 4.94
CA MET A 1 0.15 -14.28 5.35
C MET A 1 0.22 -13.37 4.15
N HIS A 2 -0.41 -12.20 4.24
CA HIS A 2 -0.34 -11.23 3.14
C HIS A 2 0.99 -10.49 3.15
N LYS A 3 1.50 -10.19 1.98
CA LYS A 3 2.73 -9.44 1.79
C LYS A 3 2.39 -8.00 1.40
N ILE A 4 2.95 -7.05 2.13
CA ILE A 4 2.79 -5.62 1.85
C ILE A 4 4.12 -5.05 1.38
N LEU A 5 4.08 -4.33 0.27
CA LEU A 5 5.21 -3.52 -0.18
C LEU A 5 5.03 -2.11 0.37
N LEU A 6 5.96 -1.68 1.20
CA LEU A 6 5.95 -0.32 1.75
C LEU A 6 6.97 0.53 1.00
N VAL A 7 6.48 1.58 0.34
CA VAL A 7 7.32 2.53 -0.38
C VAL A 7 7.40 3.81 0.45
N GLU A 8 8.54 4.04 1.09
CA GLU A 8 8.76 5.14 2.02
C GLU A 8 10.24 5.51 1.99
N ASP A 9 10.55 6.78 1.74
CA ASP A 9 11.94 7.23 1.63
C ASP A 9 12.60 7.52 2.97
N ASN A 10 11.83 7.81 4.01
CA ASN A 10 12.38 8.07 5.34
C ASN A 10 12.65 6.75 6.06
N GLU A 11 13.92 6.50 6.38
CA GLU A 11 14.35 5.25 6.99
C GLU A 11 13.66 4.97 8.33
N MET A 12 13.54 5.99 9.17
CA MET A 12 12.91 5.84 10.48
C MET A 12 11.42 5.50 10.35
N ASN A 13 10.71 6.20 9.48
CA ASN A 13 9.29 5.93 9.24
C ASN A 13 9.08 4.54 8.63
N ARG A 14 9.96 4.16 7.71
CA ARG A 14 9.90 2.86 7.06
C ARG A 14 10.08 1.74 8.08
N GLU A 15 11.09 1.86 8.95
CA GLU A 15 11.37 0.87 9.98
C GLU A 15 10.21 0.76 10.99
N LEU A 16 9.71 1.90 11.45
CA LEU A 16 8.63 1.93 12.43
C LEU A 16 7.35 1.30 11.88
N LEU A 17 6.97 1.67 10.68
CA LEU A 17 5.74 1.15 10.08
C LEU A 17 5.88 -0.33 9.74
N THR A 18 7.06 -0.76 9.28
CA THR A 18 7.35 -2.17 9.03
C THR A 18 7.13 -3.01 10.29
N ARG A 19 7.68 -2.58 11.42
CA ARG A 19 7.52 -3.30 12.68
C ARG A 19 6.07 -3.40 13.10
N ARG A 20 5.33 -2.32 12.95
CA ARG A 20 3.91 -2.29 13.30
C ARG A 20 3.10 -3.25 12.44
N LEU A 21 3.33 -3.23 11.13
CA LEU A 21 2.64 -4.13 10.22
C LEU A 21 2.96 -5.60 10.52
N GLN A 22 4.22 -5.89 10.80
CA GLN A 22 4.64 -7.25 11.14
C GLN A 22 3.93 -7.77 12.41
N ARG A 23 3.69 -6.91 13.37
CA ARG A 23 2.95 -7.27 14.59
C ARG A 23 1.53 -7.71 14.29
N TYR A 24 0.94 -7.21 13.21
CA TYR A 24 -0.41 -7.58 12.81
C TYR A 24 -0.43 -8.74 11.81
N GLY A 25 0.71 -9.41 11.63
CA GLY A 25 0.77 -10.64 10.85
C GLY A 25 1.08 -10.46 9.38
N PHE A 26 1.53 -9.28 8.95
CA PHE A 26 1.88 -9.05 7.56
C PHE A 26 3.36 -9.32 7.32
N ALA A 27 3.68 -9.90 6.17
CA ALA A 27 5.04 -9.89 5.66
C ALA A 27 5.26 -8.53 4.99
N VAL A 28 6.41 -7.91 5.20
CA VAL A 28 6.67 -6.56 4.67
C VAL A 28 7.97 -6.56 3.89
N CYS A 29 7.92 -6.06 2.67
CA CYS A 29 9.12 -5.70 1.91
C CYS A 29 9.09 -4.18 1.70
N CYS A 30 10.26 -3.58 1.63
CA CYS A 30 10.39 -2.13 1.62
C CYS A 30 11.12 -1.64 0.39
N ALA A 31 10.62 -0.54 -0.17
CA ALA A 31 11.31 0.23 -1.21
C ALA A 31 11.58 1.62 -0.65
N HIS A 32 12.74 2.17 -0.94
CA HIS A 32 13.15 3.46 -0.38
C HIS A 32 12.91 4.63 -1.33
N ASP A 33 12.42 4.37 -2.54
CA ASP A 33 12.02 5.42 -3.47
C ASP A 33 10.97 4.88 -4.45
N GLY A 34 10.45 5.79 -5.30
CA GLY A 34 9.40 5.43 -6.24
C GLY A 34 9.87 4.43 -7.30
N ALA A 35 11.07 4.60 -7.81
CA ALA A 35 11.62 3.69 -8.82
C ALA A 35 11.79 2.27 -8.27
N ALA A 36 12.34 2.16 -7.05
CA ALA A 36 12.45 0.86 -6.38
C ALA A 36 11.07 0.26 -6.13
N GLY A 37 10.09 1.09 -5.75
CA GLY A 37 8.71 0.64 -5.55
C GLY A 37 8.11 0.03 -6.81
N VAL A 38 8.28 0.70 -7.95
CA VAL A 38 7.78 0.19 -9.23
C VAL A 38 8.43 -1.15 -9.57
N ALA A 39 9.76 -1.23 -9.42
CA ALA A 39 10.50 -2.46 -9.70
C ALA A 39 10.08 -3.60 -8.79
N MET A 40 9.93 -3.33 -7.49
CA MET A 40 9.57 -4.34 -6.50
C MET A 40 8.11 -4.79 -6.62
N ALA A 41 7.22 -3.94 -7.13
CA ALA A 41 5.86 -4.36 -7.39
C ALA A 41 5.83 -5.55 -8.34
N THR A 42 6.73 -5.56 -9.32
CA THR A 42 6.85 -6.68 -10.27
C THR A 42 7.61 -7.86 -9.65
N SER A 43 8.75 -7.59 -9.01
CA SER A 43 9.62 -8.67 -8.52
C SER A 43 9.06 -9.38 -7.29
N GLU A 44 8.39 -8.66 -6.41
CA GLU A 44 7.86 -9.21 -5.16
C GLU A 44 6.40 -9.63 -5.24
N MET A 45 5.66 -9.12 -6.21
CA MET A 45 4.23 -9.39 -6.38
C MET A 45 3.48 -9.31 -5.05
N PRO A 46 3.50 -8.14 -4.39
CA PRO A 46 2.85 -8.00 -3.10
C PRO A 46 1.32 -8.09 -3.23
N ASP A 47 0.67 -8.36 -2.12
CA ASP A 47 -0.80 -8.37 -2.07
C ASP A 47 -1.37 -6.96 -1.99
N LEU A 48 -0.59 -6.02 -1.50
CA LEU A 48 -0.99 -4.63 -1.34
C LEU A 48 0.25 -3.75 -1.26
N ILE A 49 0.13 -2.52 -1.74
CA ILE A 49 1.21 -1.53 -1.69
C ILE A 49 0.77 -0.35 -0.82
N LEU A 50 1.60 0.01 0.15
CA LEU A 50 1.46 1.29 0.87
C LEU A 50 2.43 2.26 0.20
N MET A 51 1.89 3.33 -0.38
CA MET A 51 2.67 4.25 -1.20
C MET A 51 2.70 5.64 -0.57
N ASP A 52 3.87 6.06 -0.08
CA ASP A 52 4.07 7.43 0.35
C ASP A 52 4.04 8.33 -0.89
N VAL A 53 3.24 9.39 -0.86
CA VAL A 53 3.16 10.30 -2.01
C VAL A 53 4.29 11.32 -2.02
N ALA A 54 4.90 11.60 -0.87
CA ALA A 54 5.99 12.57 -0.75
C ALA A 54 7.36 11.91 -0.90
N LEU A 55 7.60 11.27 -2.03
CA LEU A 55 8.89 10.68 -2.36
C LEU A 55 9.77 11.70 -3.08
N GLY A 56 11.04 11.36 -3.29
CA GLY A 56 12.01 12.26 -3.91
C GLY A 56 11.74 12.54 -5.39
N GLU A 57 12.64 12.07 -6.28
CA GLU A 57 12.54 12.37 -7.71
C GLU A 57 11.27 11.88 -8.37
N MET A 58 10.86 10.66 -8.07
CA MET A 58 9.59 10.11 -8.54
C MET A 58 8.63 10.09 -7.36
N ASP A 59 7.57 10.90 -7.41
CA ASP A 59 6.60 10.94 -6.32
C ASP A 59 5.68 9.71 -6.35
N GLY A 60 4.92 9.53 -5.26
CA GLY A 60 4.05 8.37 -5.12
C GLY A 60 2.93 8.31 -6.16
N TRP A 61 2.47 9.46 -6.65
CA TRP A 61 1.44 9.49 -7.70
C TRP A 61 1.99 8.93 -9.00
N GLU A 62 3.18 9.36 -9.39
CA GLU A 62 3.84 8.87 -10.61
C GLU A 62 4.14 7.37 -10.50
N ALA A 63 4.67 6.93 -9.36
CA ALA A 63 4.94 5.51 -9.14
C ALA A 63 3.65 4.69 -9.25
N THR A 64 2.55 5.18 -8.67
CA THR A 64 1.25 4.52 -8.75
C THR A 64 0.78 4.41 -10.19
N GLN A 65 0.90 5.48 -10.98
CA GLN A 65 0.52 5.44 -12.39
C GLN A 65 1.29 4.37 -13.16
N LEU A 66 2.59 4.27 -12.92
CA LEU A 66 3.43 3.27 -13.58
C LEU A 66 3.04 1.85 -13.20
N ILE A 67 2.75 1.62 -11.92
CA ILE A 67 2.32 0.31 -11.43
C ILE A 67 0.98 -0.06 -12.06
N LYS A 68 0.04 0.88 -12.11
CA LYS A 68 -1.30 0.63 -12.65
C LYS A 68 -1.30 0.50 -14.18
N ALA A 69 -0.31 1.07 -14.86
CA ALA A 69 -0.18 0.94 -16.32
C ALA A 69 0.40 -0.41 -16.73
N ASN A 70 1.04 -1.15 -15.84
CA ASN A 70 1.63 -2.44 -16.13
C ASN A 70 0.61 -3.55 -15.88
N PRO A 71 0.21 -4.33 -16.90
CA PRO A 71 -0.77 -5.41 -16.71
C PRO A 71 -0.39 -6.42 -15.62
N ALA A 72 0.91 -6.63 -15.40
CA ALA A 72 1.37 -7.58 -14.37
C ALA A 72 1.09 -7.09 -12.96
N THR A 73 0.98 -5.78 -12.75
CA THR A 73 0.81 -5.18 -11.42
C THR A 73 -0.46 -4.35 -11.26
N SER A 74 -1.21 -4.17 -12.33
CA SER A 74 -2.39 -3.29 -12.32
C SER A 74 -3.47 -3.70 -11.33
N ALA A 75 -3.54 -4.98 -10.98
CA ALA A 75 -4.54 -5.49 -10.04
C ALA A 75 -4.13 -5.34 -8.57
N ILE A 76 -2.88 -4.99 -8.30
CA ILE A 76 -2.42 -4.84 -6.91
C ILE A 76 -3.04 -3.59 -6.30
N PRO A 77 -3.77 -3.71 -5.18
CA PRO A 77 -4.34 -2.52 -4.54
C PRO A 77 -3.25 -1.64 -3.94
N ILE A 78 -3.43 -0.33 -4.08
CA ILE A 78 -2.48 0.66 -3.57
C ILE A 78 -3.23 1.60 -2.63
N VAL A 79 -2.72 1.74 -1.41
CA VAL A 79 -3.20 2.71 -0.44
C VAL A 79 -2.15 3.82 -0.35
N ALA A 80 -2.52 5.02 -0.75
CA ALA A 80 -1.61 6.17 -0.71
C ALA A 80 -1.53 6.73 0.72
N LEU A 81 -0.33 7.12 1.12
CA LEU A 81 -0.10 7.80 2.41
C LEU A 81 0.31 9.23 2.12
N THR A 82 -0.47 10.20 2.60
CA THR A 82 -0.23 11.62 2.34
C THR A 82 -0.16 12.40 3.65
N ALA A 83 0.63 13.47 3.66
CA ALA A 83 0.68 14.38 4.80
C ALA A 83 -0.54 15.29 4.89
N HIS A 84 -1.35 15.37 3.84
CA HIS A 84 -2.48 16.29 3.76
C HIS A 84 -3.74 15.58 3.29
N ALA A 85 -4.87 15.92 3.92
CA ALA A 85 -6.17 15.37 3.56
C ALA A 85 -6.97 16.35 2.71
N LEU A 86 -6.32 16.98 1.73
CA LEU A 86 -6.98 17.96 0.86
C LEU A 86 -7.86 17.26 -0.19
N ALA A 87 -8.89 17.96 -0.63
CA ALA A 87 -9.76 17.43 -1.69
C ALA A 87 -8.98 17.13 -2.96
N SER A 88 -7.94 17.93 -3.27
CA SER A 88 -7.08 17.69 -4.42
C SER A 88 -6.30 16.37 -4.29
N ASP A 89 -5.88 15.99 -3.09
CA ASP A 89 -5.19 14.73 -2.85
C ASP A 89 -6.14 13.54 -3.04
N ARG A 90 -7.38 13.67 -2.61
CA ARG A 90 -8.40 12.64 -2.83
C ARG A 90 -8.65 12.44 -4.31
N ALA A 91 -8.85 13.54 -5.03
CA ALA A 91 -9.08 13.50 -6.47
C ALA A 91 -7.89 12.86 -7.19
N LYS A 92 -6.67 13.23 -6.79
CA LYS A 92 -5.45 12.68 -7.38
C LYS A 92 -5.32 11.19 -7.13
N SER A 93 -5.64 10.73 -5.91
CA SER A 93 -5.55 9.30 -5.59
C SER A 93 -6.48 8.47 -6.46
N VAL A 94 -7.68 8.93 -6.70
CA VAL A 94 -8.64 8.26 -7.59
C VAL A 94 -8.15 8.29 -9.03
N GLU A 95 -7.68 9.45 -9.48
CA GLU A 95 -7.20 9.64 -10.84
C GLU A 95 -6.06 8.68 -11.20
N VAL A 96 -5.11 8.48 -10.29
CA VAL A 96 -3.96 7.61 -10.56
C VAL A 96 -4.25 6.13 -10.30
N GLY A 97 -5.41 5.79 -9.74
CA GLY A 97 -5.84 4.41 -9.57
C GLY A 97 -5.59 3.81 -8.20
N CYS A 98 -5.42 4.63 -7.15
CA CYS A 98 -5.31 4.13 -5.79
C CYS A 98 -6.65 3.52 -5.34
N SER A 99 -6.57 2.45 -4.56
CA SER A 99 -7.76 1.82 -3.98
C SER A 99 -8.30 2.65 -2.81
N ASP A 100 -7.41 3.30 -2.06
CA ASP A 100 -7.77 4.16 -0.95
C ASP A 100 -6.58 5.06 -0.64
N PHE A 101 -6.74 5.97 0.31
CA PHE A 101 -5.63 6.76 0.82
C PHE A 101 -5.82 6.99 2.32
N ASP A 102 -4.73 7.32 3.00
CA ASP A 102 -4.76 7.66 4.40
C ASP A 102 -3.79 8.80 4.67
N THR A 103 -3.93 9.44 5.81
CA THR A 103 -3.15 10.62 6.16
C THR A 103 -2.11 10.28 7.22
N LYS A 104 -1.00 11.01 7.18
CA LYS A 104 0.01 10.97 8.24
C LYS A 104 -0.32 12.02 9.29
N PRO A 105 -0.02 11.79 10.57
CA PRO A 105 0.62 10.59 11.12
C PRO A 105 -0.30 9.37 11.04
N VAL A 106 0.32 8.20 10.90
CA VAL A 106 -0.42 6.97 10.70
C VAL A 106 -1.15 6.56 11.98
N ASP A 107 -2.47 6.34 11.85
CA ASP A 107 -3.29 5.72 12.88
C ASP A 107 -3.44 4.25 12.48
N MET A 108 -2.83 3.35 13.24
CA MET A 108 -2.78 1.93 12.84
C MET A 108 -4.15 1.28 12.75
N GLN A 109 -5.09 1.64 13.63
CA GLN A 109 -6.43 1.05 13.56
C GLN A 109 -7.14 1.45 12.29
N ARG A 110 -7.06 2.73 11.94
CA ARG A 110 -7.64 3.24 10.70
C ARG A 110 -6.97 2.63 9.48
N LEU A 111 -5.64 2.61 9.48
CA LEU A 111 -4.88 2.06 8.35
C LEU A 111 -5.16 0.58 8.15
N LEU A 112 -5.20 -0.20 9.24
CA LEU A 112 -5.50 -1.63 9.16
C LEU A 112 -6.88 -1.89 8.57
N GLY A 113 -7.86 -1.06 8.93
CA GLY A 113 -9.20 -1.16 8.36
C GLY A 113 -9.18 -0.97 6.84
N LYS A 114 -8.42 0.02 6.37
CA LYS A 114 -8.29 0.29 4.94
C LYS A 114 -7.53 -0.82 4.22
N ILE A 115 -6.46 -1.31 4.81
CA ILE A 115 -5.68 -2.42 4.25
C ILE A 115 -6.58 -3.65 4.09
N ARG A 116 -7.30 -4.03 5.14
CA ARG A 116 -8.17 -5.21 5.10
C ARG A 116 -9.29 -5.07 4.10
N ALA A 117 -9.84 -3.86 3.96
CA ALA A 117 -10.89 -3.60 2.97
C ALA A 117 -10.39 -3.72 1.54
N CYS A 118 -9.11 -3.42 1.30
CA CYS A 118 -8.51 -3.46 -0.03
C CYS A 118 -7.94 -4.82 -0.41
N LEU A 119 -7.61 -5.66 0.59
CA LEU A 119 -7.05 -6.97 0.31
C LEU A 119 -8.09 -7.89 -0.34
N PRO A 120 -7.66 -8.75 -1.28
CA PRO A 120 -8.58 -9.73 -1.86
C PRO A 120 -9.01 -10.73 -0.80
N ALA A 121 -10.09 -11.46 -1.07
CA ALA A 121 -10.58 -12.51 -0.19
C ALA A 121 -9.45 -13.49 0.08
N THR A 122 -9.23 -13.80 1.36
CA THR A 122 -8.12 -14.64 1.79
C THR A 122 -8.60 -16.05 2.06
N GLU A 123 -7.64 -16.97 2.21
CA GLU A 123 -7.95 -18.32 2.67
C GLU A 123 -8.67 -18.29 4.01
N ARG A 124 -8.26 -17.41 4.90
CA ARG A 124 -8.91 -17.24 6.19
C ARG A 124 -10.37 -16.86 6.06
N GLU A 125 -10.67 -15.95 5.17
CA GLU A 125 -12.03 -15.52 4.89
C GLU A 125 -12.85 -16.63 4.25
N SER A 126 -12.27 -17.32 3.28
CA SER A 126 -12.89 -18.46 2.64
C SER A 126 -13.16 -19.58 3.64
N THR A 127 -12.20 -19.88 4.52
CA THR A 127 -12.36 -20.89 5.56
C THR A 127 -13.48 -20.49 6.52
N ARG A 128 -13.54 -19.24 6.89
CA ARG A 128 -14.60 -18.74 7.77
C ARG A 128 -15.98 -18.90 7.14
N ARG A 129 -16.11 -18.60 5.86
CA ARG A 129 -17.36 -18.78 5.14
C ARG A 129 -17.78 -20.24 5.09
N LEU A 130 -16.83 -21.11 4.81
CA LEU A 130 -17.10 -22.55 4.77
C LEU A 130 -17.51 -23.08 6.14
N SER A 131 -16.87 -22.61 7.20
CA SER A 131 -17.21 -23.08 8.53
C SER A 131 -18.52 -22.50 9.07
N SER A 132 -18.99 -21.39 8.53
CA SER A 132 -20.26 -20.79 8.94
C SER A 132 -21.46 -21.30 8.15
N SER A 133 -21.22 -22.06 7.11
CA SER A 133 -22.29 -22.63 6.28
C SER A 133 -22.73 -24.06 6.68
#